data_b26e2637e63d54d97563ea2747bf5d1d
#
_entry.id   b26e2637e63d54d97563ea2747bf5d1d
#
_cell.length_a   1.000
_cell.length_b   1.000
_cell.length_c   1.000
_cell.angle_alpha   90.00
_cell.angle_beta   90.00
_cell.angle_gamma   90.00
#
_symmetry.space_group_name_H-M   'P 1'
#
loop_
_entity.id
_entity.type
_entity.pdbx_description
1 polymer ?
#
loop_
_entity_poly.entity_id
_entity_poly.type
_entity_poly.pdbx_seq_one_letter_code
_entity_poly.pdbx_strand_id
1 'polypeptide(L)'
;MSSEPGPPPAEGGAYNYAGRVTPEYAPQQDRDPDPGEIVWAWVPYEEDPSIGKDRPLVVIGRGEQPAQCVALMLSSRDHAGDRGWVSVGSGDWDREQRPSWVRVDRPLGIDDGMVRREGAVLSRDRFMELLIKARQERNGIDVD
;
A
#
# COMPACT_ATOMS: atom_id res chain seq x y z
N MET A 1 -0.86 3.49 -15.94
CA MET A 1 -1.91 2.80 -16.71
C MET A 1 -2.78 2.01 -15.75
N SER A 2 -4.06 2.26 -15.79
CA SER A 2 -4.97 1.53 -14.92
C SER A 2 -5.34 0.20 -15.54
N SER A 3 -5.31 -0.86 -14.77
CA SER A 3 -5.80 -2.16 -15.22
C SER A 3 -7.31 -2.22 -15.09
N GLU A 4 -7.94 -3.04 -15.90
CA GLU A 4 -9.37 -3.23 -15.78
C GLU A 4 -9.69 -4.08 -14.57
N PRO A 5 -10.85 -3.85 -13.92
CA PRO A 5 -11.28 -4.71 -12.82
C PRO A 5 -11.45 -6.16 -13.28
N GLY A 6 -11.05 -7.06 -12.42
CA GLY A 6 -11.18 -8.48 -12.70
C GLY A 6 -10.90 -9.34 -11.49
N PRO A 7 -10.97 -10.66 -11.66
CA PRO A 7 -10.71 -11.60 -10.58
C PRO A 7 -9.25 -11.58 -10.15
N PRO A 8 -8.93 -12.12 -8.96
CA PRO A 8 -7.54 -12.19 -8.52
C PRO A 8 -6.71 -13.10 -9.43
N PRO A 9 -5.39 -12.83 -9.51
CA PRO A 9 -4.48 -13.74 -10.20
C PRO A 9 -4.48 -15.12 -9.54
N ALA A 10 -4.06 -16.14 -10.28
CA ALA A 10 -4.05 -17.50 -9.79
C ALA A 10 -3.24 -17.65 -8.50
N GLU A 11 -2.17 -16.89 -8.38
CA GLU A 11 -1.29 -16.90 -7.21
C GLU A 11 -1.84 -16.11 -6.03
N GLY A 12 -2.92 -15.35 -6.26
CA GLY A 12 -3.50 -14.47 -5.24
C GLY A 12 -3.04 -13.03 -5.38
N GLY A 13 -3.47 -12.18 -4.46
CA GLY A 13 -3.12 -10.78 -4.44
C GLY A 13 -3.16 -10.24 -3.02
N ALA A 14 -3.41 -8.94 -2.87
CA ALA A 14 -3.55 -8.33 -1.57
C ALA A 14 -4.85 -8.76 -0.89
N TYR A 15 -4.86 -8.67 0.43
CA TYR A 15 -6.04 -9.00 1.26
C TYR A 15 -6.05 -8.08 2.48
N ASN A 16 -7.20 -7.96 3.11
CA ASN A 16 -7.30 -7.13 4.32
C ASN A 16 -6.43 -7.71 5.43
N TYR A 17 -5.71 -6.85 6.10
CA TYR A 17 -4.77 -7.24 7.16
C TYR A 17 -5.24 -6.68 8.50
N ALA A 18 -5.31 -7.53 9.52
CA ALA A 18 -5.75 -7.13 10.85
C ALA A 18 -4.74 -7.44 11.95
N GLY A 19 -3.52 -7.79 11.59
CA GLY A 19 -2.49 -8.13 12.57
C GLY A 19 -1.63 -6.94 12.97
N ARG A 20 -0.55 -7.22 13.66
CA ARG A 20 0.42 -6.20 14.07
C ARG A 20 1.39 -5.90 12.94
N VAL A 21 1.85 -4.66 12.91
CA VAL A 21 2.83 -4.19 11.93
C VAL A 21 3.96 -3.53 12.69
N THR A 22 5.19 -3.86 12.31
CA THR A 22 6.35 -3.12 12.79
C THR A 22 6.82 -2.21 11.65
N PRO A 23 6.44 -0.93 11.67
CA PRO A 23 6.78 -0.02 10.57
C PRO A 23 8.22 0.45 10.69
N GLU A 24 8.87 0.55 9.55
CA GLU A 24 10.24 1.03 9.46
C GLU A 24 10.44 1.62 8.07
N TYR A 25 11.13 2.75 7.98
CA TYR A 25 11.50 3.29 6.69
C TYR A 25 12.92 2.81 6.38
N ALA A 26 13.04 1.87 5.45
CA ALA A 26 14.33 1.29 5.12
C ALA A 26 14.32 0.80 3.66
N PRO A 27 14.11 1.70 2.67
CA PRO A 27 14.06 1.26 1.28
C PRO A 27 15.45 0.85 0.82
N GLN A 28 15.60 -0.41 0.49
CA GLN A 28 16.83 -0.99 -0.03
C GLN A 28 16.49 -1.85 -1.22
N GLN A 29 17.46 -2.03 -2.10
CA GLN A 29 17.26 -2.91 -3.24
C GLN A 29 17.71 -4.32 -2.89
N ASP A 30 16.88 -5.00 -2.15
CA ASP A 30 17.11 -6.40 -1.85
C ASP A 30 15.97 -7.25 -2.42
N ARG A 31 15.86 -8.48 -1.98
CA ARG A 31 14.87 -9.42 -2.53
C ARG A 31 13.45 -9.16 -2.06
N ASP A 32 13.32 -8.61 -0.86
CA ASP A 32 12.01 -8.43 -0.24
C ASP A 32 11.60 -6.98 -0.36
N PRO A 33 10.29 -6.71 -0.52
CA PRO A 33 9.81 -5.33 -0.50
C PRO A 33 10.10 -4.68 0.85
N ASP A 34 10.70 -3.51 0.83
CA ASP A 34 11.10 -2.78 2.04
C ASP A 34 10.12 -1.66 2.37
N PRO A 35 9.96 -1.33 3.67
CA PRO A 35 9.13 -0.19 4.06
C PRO A 35 9.56 1.09 3.37
N GLY A 36 8.59 1.82 2.84
CA GLY A 36 8.81 3.02 2.04
C GLY A 36 8.80 2.76 0.54
N GLU A 37 8.95 1.53 0.13
CA GLU A 37 8.93 1.16 -1.29
C GLU A 37 7.50 1.16 -1.81
N ILE A 38 7.31 1.66 -3.04
CA ILE A 38 6.02 1.60 -3.74
C ILE A 38 6.06 0.38 -4.66
N VAL A 39 5.11 -0.53 -4.45
CA VAL A 39 5.01 -1.77 -5.23
C VAL A 39 3.63 -1.83 -5.87
N TRP A 40 3.45 -2.75 -6.82
CA TRP A 40 2.17 -2.95 -7.49
C TRP A 40 1.67 -4.35 -7.23
N ALA A 41 0.37 -4.46 -6.96
CA ALA A 41 -0.28 -5.75 -6.78
C ALA A 41 -1.78 -5.62 -7.02
N TRP A 42 -2.42 -6.75 -7.25
CA TRP A 42 -3.88 -6.81 -7.34
C TRP A 42 -4.47 -6.57 -5.94
N VAL A 43 -5.44 -5.65 -5.87
CA VAL A 43 -6.12 -5.28 -4.61
C VAL A 43 -7.61 -5.53 -4.79
N PRO A 44 -8.24 -6.30 -3.88
CA PRO A 44 -9.68 -6.53 -3.98
C PRO A 44 -10.47 -5.27 -3.67
N TYR A 45 -11.60 -5.11 -4.33
CA TYR A 45 -12.53 -4.06 -3.98
C TYR A 45 -13.12 -4.36 -2.61
N GLU A 46 -13.31 -3.32 -1.80
CA GLU A 46 -13.85 -3.47 -0.47
C GLU A 46 -15.30 -3.98 -0.52
N GLU A 47 -16.08 -3.46 -1.47
CA GLU A 47 -17.49 -3.79 -1.63
C GLU A 47 -17.71 -5.14 -2.31
N ASP A 48 -16.72 -5.66 -3.04
CA ASP A 48 -16.82 -6.97 -3.70
C ASP A 48 -15.42 -7.57 -3.86
N PRO A 49 -14.97 -8.34 -2.86
CA PRO A 49 -13.61 -8.90 -2.89
C PRO A 49 -13.36 -9.96 -3.97
N SER A 50 -14.39 -10.40 -4.67
CA SER A 50 -14.20 -11.36 -5.78
C SER A 50 -13.62 -10.68 -7.02
N ILE A 51 -13.65 -9.37 -7.08
CA ILE A 51 -13.02 -8.58 -8.13
C ILE A 51 -12.13 -7.51 -7.52
N GLY A 52 -11.21 -7.00 -8.29
CA GLY A 52 -10.29 -5.96 -7.88
C GLY A 52 -9.48 -5.49 -9.06
N LYS A 53 -8.42 -4.76 -8.80
CA LYS A 53 -7.52 -4.33 -9.86
C LYS A 53 -6.12 -4.08 -9.33
N ASP A 54 -5.15 -4.01 -10.23
CA ASP A 54 -3.80 -3.60 -9.88
C ASP A 54 -3.79 -2.17 -9.35
N ARG A 55 -3.07 -1.98 -8.26
CA ARG A 55 -2.88 -0.65 -7.68
C ARG A 55 -1.47 -0.52 -7.15
N PRO A 56 -0.94 0.70 -7.09
CA PRO A 56 0.29 0.94 -6.33
C PRO A 56 0.00 0.92 -4.84
N LEU A 57 0.97 0.40 -4.07
CA LEU A 57 0.87 0.31 -2.62
C LEU A 57 2.21 0.73 -2.03
N VAL A 58 2.18 1.45 -0.91
CA VAL A 58 3.41 1.74 -0.16
C VAL A 58 3.56 0.70 0.95
N VAL A 59 4.68 0.03 0.95
CA VAL A 59 4.99 -0.96 1.99
C VAL A 59 5.31 -0.21 3.29
N ILE A 60 4.66 -0.59 4.39
CA ILE A 60 4.87 0.09 5.67
C ILE A 60 5.59 -0.78 6.70
N GLY A 61 5.65 -2.09 6.49
CA GLY A 61 6.32 -2.97 7.43
C GLY A 61 6.09 -4.42 7.12
N ARG A 62 6.45 -5.28 8.09
CA ARG A 62 6.27 -6.72 7.99
C ARG A 62 5.05 -7.16 8.77
N GLY A 63 4.36 -8.16 8.27
CA GLY A 63 3.26 -8.77 8.98
C GLY A 63 3.73 -9.87 9.93
N GLU A 64 2.76 -10.59 10.50
CA GLU A 64 3.05 -11.62 11.50
C GLU A 64 3.45 -12.96 10.87
N GLN A 65 3.14 -13.16 9.60
CA GLN A 65 3.47 -14.40 8.91
C GLN A 65 4.79 -14.26 8.14
N PRO A 66 5.51 -15.36 7.90
CA PRO A 66 6.69 -15.30 7.05
C PRO A 66 6.34 -14.83 5.64
N ALA A 67 7.27 -14.11 5.01
CA ALA A 67 7.12 -13.60 3.65
C ALA A 67 5.87 -12.74 3.43
N GLN A 68 5.38 -12.11 4.49
CA GLN A 68 4.21 -11.24 4.43
C GLN A 68 4.64 -9.80 4.66
N CYS A 69 4.29 -8.91 3.73
CA CYS A 69 4.45 -7.47 3.96
C CYS A 69 3.08 -6.84 4.15
N VAL A 70 3.07 -5.68 4.80
CA VAL A 70 1.86 -4.90 5.01
C VAL A 70 2.03 -3.58 4.28
N ALA A 71 0.99 -3.18 3.55
CA ALA A 71 1.05 -2.02 2.68
C ALA A 71 -0.27 -1.26 2.67
N LEU A 72 -0.20 -0.02 2.20
CA LEU A 72 -1.38 0.86 2.07
C LEU A 72 -1.53 1.24 0.61
N MET A 73 -2.74 1.16 0.08
CA MET A 73 -2.97 1.42 -1.34
C MET A 73 -2.95 2.92 -1.64
N LEU A 74 -2.47 3.25 -2.83
CA LEU A 74 -2.50 4.60 -3.38
C LEU A 74 -3.60 4.73 -4.43
N SER A 75 -4.08 5.97 -4.59
CA SER A 75 -5.06 6.31 -5.62
C SER A 75 -4.72 7.68 -6.18
N SER A 76 -4.84 7.85 -7.50
CA SER A 76 -4.69 9.14 -8.15
C SER A 76 -6.01 9.90 -8.23
N ARG A 77 -7.09 9.31 -7.75
CA ARG A 77 -8.38 9.95 -7.65
C ARG A 77 -8.33 10.96 -6.49
N ASP A 78 -9.03 12.09 -6.65
CA ASP A 78 -9.06 13.12 -5.62
C ASP A 78 -9.81 12.63 -4.39
N HIS A 79 -9.12 12.55 -3.25
CA HIS A 79 -9.70 12.17 -1.97
C HIS A 79 -9.56 13.29 -0.95
N ALA A 80 -9.40 14.54 -1.42
CA ALA A 80 -9.31 15.68 -0.51
C ALA A 80 -10.58 15.75 0.35
N GLY A 81 -10.40 15.84 1.66
CA GLY A 81 -11.50 15.85 2.61
C GLY A 81 -12.08 14.48 2.96
N ASP A 82 -11.67 13.43 2.29
CA ASP A 82 -12.14 12.08 2.61
C ASP A 82 -11.37 11.54 3.83
N ARG A 83 -12.11 11.02 4.80
CA ARG A 83 -11.48 10.40 5.97
C ARG A 83 -10.73 9.16 5.55
N GLY A 84 -9.61 8.91 6.21
CA GLY A 84 -8.81 7.72 5.94
C GLY A 84 -7.88 7.87 4.73
N TRP A 85 -7.82 9.03 4.10
CA TRP A 85 -6.95 9.28 2.96
C TRP A 85 -5.98 10.42 3.26
N VAL A 86 -4.72 10.24 2.87
CA VAL A 86 -3.65 11.22 3.11
C VAL A 86 -2.96 11.53 1.78
N SER A 87 -2.84 12.81 1.46
CA SER A 87 -2.13 13.23 0.25
C SER A 87 -0.64 12.97 0.39
N VAL A 88 -0.01 12.41 -0.66
CA VAL A 88 1.42 12.15 -0.68
C VAL A 88 2.12 12.81 -1.87
N GLY A 89 1.40 13.66 -2.60
CA GLY A 89 1.97 14.32 -3.77
C GLY A 89 2.17 13.35 -4.93
N SER A 90 3.02 13.73 -5.87
CA SER A 90 3.30 12.93 -7.05
C SER A 90 4.71 12.32 -6.97
N GLY A 91 4.92 11.30 -7.78
CA GLY A 91 6.21 10.62 -7.83
C GLY A 91 6.26 9.60 -8.95
N ASP A 92 7.36 8.86 -9.01
CA ASP A 92 7.64 7.94 -10.12
C ASP A 92 6.76 6.70 -10.14
N TRP A 93 5.91 6.50 -9.15
CA TRP A 93 4.94 5.40 -9.17
C TRP A 93 3.80 5.65 -10.16
N ASP A 94 3.66 6.88 -10.64
CA ASP A 94 2.67 7.24 -11.66
C ASP A 94 3.39 7.90 -12.83
N ARG A 95 3.31 7.29 -14.00
CA ARG A 95 3.96 7.82 -15.21
C ARG A 95 3.50 9.21 -15.56
N GLU A 96 2.26 9.55 -15.25
CA GLU A 96 1.70 10.87 -15.54
C GLU A 96 1.96 11.86 -14.42
N GLN A 97 2.68 11.46 -13.38
CA GLN A 97 3.02 12.32 -12.23
C GLN A 97 1.79 12.95 -11.59
N ARG A 98 0.68 12.21 -11.55
CA ARG A 98 -0.54 12.70 -10.93
C ARG A 98 -0.40 12.68 -9.41
N PRO A 99 -0.96 13.68 -8.71
CA PRO A 99 -0.98 13.64 -7.25
C PRO A 99 -1.73 12.40 -6.77
N SER A 100 -1.24 11.82 -5.69
CA SER A 100 -1.81 10.58 -5.16
C SER A 100 -2.16 10.73 -3.70
N TRP A 101 -3.08 9.89 -3.25
CA TRP A 101 -3.50 9.78 -1.86
C TRP A 101 -3.28 8.34 -1.41
N VAL A 102 -3.01 8.18 -0.12
CA VAL A 102 -2.82 6.86 0.49
C VAL A 102 -3.96 6.59 1.45
N ARG A 103 -4.55 5.41 1.36
CA ARG A 103 -5.61 5.01 2.27
C ARG A 103 -5.01 4.40 3.54
N VAL A 104 -5.17 5.10 4.67
CA VAL A 104 -4.53 4.71 5.92
C VAL A 104 -5.42 3.88 6.85
N ASP A 105 -6.70 3.75 6.53
CA ASP A 105 -7.65 3.01 7.37
C ASP A 105 -7.93 1.59 6.87
N ARG A 106 -7.20 1.13 5.86
CA ARG A 106 -7.38 -0.22 5.31
C ARG A 106 -6.02 -0.85 5.01
N PRO A 107 -5.30 -1.33 6.04
CA PRO A 107 -4.04 -2.01 5.79
C PRO A 107 -4.26 -3.31 5.03
N LEU A 108 -3.35 -3.62 4.12
CA LEU A 108 -3.41 -4.80 3.27
C LEU A 108 -2.18 -5.66 3.50
N GLY A 109 -2.41 -6.96 3.57
CA GLY A 109 -1.34 -7.93 3.61
C GLY A 109 -1.08 -8.49 2.22
N ILE A 110 0.17 -8.77 1.89
CA ILE A 110 0.54 -9.33 0.60
C ILE A 110 1.73 -10.24 0.80
N ASP A 111 1.72 -11.39 0.15
CA ASP A 111 2.89 -12.24 0.07
C ASP A 111 3.97 -11.53 -0.75
N ASP A 112 5.21 -11.55 -0.27
CA ASP A 112 6.33 -10.86 -0.92
C ASP A 112 6.48 -11.25 -2.38
N GLY A 113 6.16 -12.49 -2.73
CA GLY A 113 6.25 -12.97 -4.11
C GLY A 113 5.17 -12.45 -5.04
N MET A 114 4.13 -11.79 -4.50
CA MET A 114 2.99 -11.33 -5.29
C MET A 114 3.06 -9.87 -5.66
N VAL A 115 4.12 -9.16 -5.29
CA VAL A 115 4.27 -7.75 -5.63
C VAL A 115 5.19 -7.58 -6.83
N ARG A 116 4.90 -6.55 -7.63
CA ARG A 116 5.81 -6.10 -8.68
C ARG A 116 6.53 -4.86 -8.21
N ARG A 117 7.86 -4.90 -8.26
CA ARG A 117 8.72 -3.81 -7.81
C ARG A 117 9.18 -3.02 -9.03
N GLU A 118 8.93 -1.72 -9.01
CA GLU A 118 9.31 -0.85 -10.14
C GLU A 118 10.28 0.25 -9.71
N GLY A 119 10.84 0.14 -8.50
CA GLY A 119 11.89 1.02 -8.04
C GLY A 119 11.44 2.34 -7.46
N ALA A 120 10.15 2.60 -7.39
CA ALA A 120 9.66 3.84 -6.79
C ALA A 120 9.69 3.76 -5.27
N VAL A 121 9.98 4.88 -4.63
CA VAL A 121 10.09 4.98 -3.17
C VAL A 121 9.39 6.24 -2.72
N LEU A 122 8.62 6.13 -1.64
CA LEU A 122 8.04 7.31 -0.99
C LEU A 122 9.11 7.95 -0.11
N SER A 123 9.18 9.28 -0.10
CA SER A 123 10.18 9.97 0.72
C SER A 123 9.96 9.68 2.20
N ARG A 124 11.02 9.78 2.98
CA ARG A 124 10.95 9.55 4.42
C ARG A 124 9.94 10.46 5.10
N ASP A 125 9.91 11.74 4.72
CA ASP A 125 8.99 12.69 5.35
C ASP A 125 7.54 12.31 5.09
N ARG A 126 7.22 11.92 3.86
CA ARG A 126 5.88 11.47 3.52
C ARG A 126 5.52 10.19 4.23
N PHE A 127 6.48 9.27 4.33
CA PHE A 127 6.27 8.01 5.02
C PHE A 127 5.96 8.25 6.51
N MET A 128 6.70 9.12 7.16
CA MET A 128 6.46 9.43 8.57
C MET A 128 5.09 10.10 8.78
N GLU A 129 4.69 10.99 7.87
CA GLU A 129 3.34 11.57 7.92
C GLU A 129 2.27 10.50 7.84
N LEU A 130 2.46 9.52 6.96
CA LEU A 130 1.51 8.41 6.84
C LEU A 130 1.35 7.65 8.13
N LEU A 131 2.46 7.34 8.81
CA LEU A 131 2.41 6.60 10.06
C LEU A 131 1.67 7.38 11.14
N ILE A 132 1.90 8.69 11.21
CA ILE A 132 1.20 9.54 12.18
C ILE A 132 -0.29 9.52 11.91
N LYS A 133 -0.71 9.69 10.65
CA LYS A 133 -2.11 9.69 10.28
C LYS A 133 -2.76 8.31 10.47
N ALA A 134 -2.04 7.25 10.16
CA ALA A 134 -2.54 5.89 10.36
C ALA A 134 -2.82 5.61 11.83
N ARG A 135 -1.95 6.08 12.72
CA ARG A 135 -2.17 5.94 14.16
C ARG A 135 -3.41 6.71 14.62
N GLN A 136 -3.66 7.88 14.05
CA GLN A 136 -4.83 8.69 14.39
C GLN A 136 -6.13 8.03 13.96
N GLU A 137 -6.12 7.31 12.85
CA GLU A 137 -7.32 6.65 12.34
C GLU A 137 -7.72 5.42 13.16
N ARG A 138 -6.78 4.74 13.74
CA ARG A 138 -6.98 3.60 14.69
C ARG A 138 -7.72 2.39 14.15
N ASN A 139 -8.18 2.41 12.94
CA ASN A 139 -9.09 1.37 12.45
C ASN A 139 -8.41 0.27 11.69
N GLY A 140 -7.13 0.23 11.62
CA GLY A 140 -6.54 -0.79 10.81
C GLY A 140 -5.14 -1.15 11.18
N ILE A 141 -4.41 -0.27 11.80
CA ILE A 141 -2.98 -0.53 12.02
C ILE A 141 -2.68 -0.51 13.51
N ASP A 142 -2.28 -1.67 14.02
CA ASP A 142 -1.69 -1.78 15.34
C ASP A 142 -0.19 -1.57 15.15
N VAL A 143 0.26 -0.36 15.41
CA VAL A 143 1.61 0.09 15.12
C VAL A 143 2.41 0.15 16.41
N ASP A 144 3.51 -0.56 16.42
CA ASP A 144 4.44 -0.55 17.56
C ASP A 144 5.41 0.62 17.50
#